data_e2149d35fc3f747ddc893f53a974e11a
#
_entry.id   e2149d35fc3f747ddc893f53a974e11a
#
_cell.length_a   1.000
_cell.length_b   1.000
_cell.length_c   1.000
_cell.angle_alpha   90.00
_cell.angle_beta   90.00
_cell.angle_gamma   90.00
#
_symmetry.space_group_name_H-M   'P 1'
#
loop_
_entity.id
_entity.type
_entity.pdbx_description
1 polymer ?
#
loop_
_entity_poly.entity_id
_entity_poly.type
_entity_poly.pdbx_seq_one_letter_code
_entity_poly.pdbx_strand_id
1 'polypeptide(L)'
;MKQYRPRLSKREFDRINSYRNAKNVGIIGDTHLPYCIKETKNHQSYLQFCYDTFDRFSCGEIIHIGDECDNAALSYHESELEMPNAVNEAELAQRELEKWYDAFPDVKVCVGNHSALPFRQATSAGIPKRYLKTYEEIWNAPKGWEWRMDWEIDNVLYTHGTGSSGLSGARNRAVANRQSTVIGHSHSFGGVSYMASRNDIIFGMNVGCGIDVDHMAFSYGKNFPKKPTIGCGVVLDEGRTAIFVPMNLGAKYSWKK
;
A
#
# COMPACT_ATOMS: atom_id res chain seq x y z
N MET A 1 -36.13 19.35 22.90
CA MET A 1 -35.05 18.56 23.56
C MET A 1 -33.82 19.42 23.70
N LYS A 2 -33.33 19.66 24.94
CA LYS A 2 -32.05 20.35 25.13
C LYS A 2 -30.93 19.38 24.70
N GLN A 3 -30.19 19.74 23.66
CA GLN A 3 -29.00 18.96 23.27
C GLN A 3 -27.99 18.94 24.42
N TYR A 4 -27.67 17.77 24.91
CA TYR A 4 -26.58 17.58 25.87
C TYR A 4 -25.26 17.94 25.19
N ARG A 5 -24.59 19.00 25.67
CA ARG A 5 -23.23 19.35 25.25
C ARG A 5 -22.31 19.03 26.42
N PRO A 6 -21.46 17.99 26.34
CA PRO A 6 -20.51 17.72 27.40
C PRO A 6 -19.56 18.92 27.55
N ARG A 7 -19.35 19.36 28.80
CA ARG A 7 -18.34 20.37 29.10
C ARG A 7 -17.01 19.63 29.21
N LEU A 8 -16.16 19.79 28.20
CA LEU A 8 -14.80 19.27 28.23
C LEU A 8 -13.97 20.15 29.19
N SER A 9 -13.16 19.51 30.03
CA SER A 9 -12.11 20.20 30.77
C SER A 9 -11.05 20.74 29.79
N LYS A 10 -10.28 21.74 30.21
CA LYS A 10 -9.18 22.28 29.37
C LYS A 10 -8.22 21.16 28.93
N ARG A 11 -7.92 20.22 29.83
CA ARG A 11 -7.05 19.08 29.54
C ARG A 11 -7.62 18.14 28.47
N GLU A 12 -8.93 17.90 28.48
CA GLU A 12 -9.62 17.10 27.47
C GLU A 12 -9.69 17.85 26.14
N PHE A 13 -9.92 19.15 26.16
CA PHE A 13 -9.92 19.98 24.99
C PHE A 13 -8.53 20.07 24.33
N ASP A 14 -7.48 20.27 25.15
CA ASP A 14 -6.09 20.29 24.66
C ASP A 14 -5.69 18.92 24.10
N ARG A 15 -6.13 17.82 24.72
CA ARG A 15 -5.93 16.46 24.24
C ARG A 15 -6.64 16.22 22.91
N ILE A 16 -7.90 16.65 22.73
CA ILE A 16 -8.62 16.54 21.47
C ILE A 16 -7.95 17.38 20.38
N ASN A 17 -7.43 18.57 20.71
CA ASN A 17 -6.71 19.40 19.75
C ASN A 17 -5.33 18.82 19.40
N SER A 18 -4.65 18.13 20.30
CA SER A 18 -3.42 17.41 19.96
C SER A 18 -3.67 16.28 18.97
N TYR A 19 -4.79 15.56 19.10
CA TYR A 19 -5.21 14.56 18.10
C TYR A 19 -5.53 15.16 16.72
N ARG A 20 -6.06 16.39 16.68
CA ARG A 20 -6.32 17.08 15.40
C ARG A 20 -5.04 17.53 14.67
N ASN A 21 -3.94 17.64 15.40
CA ASN A 21 -2.62 17.99 14.84
C ASN A 21 -1.75 16.75 14.60
N ALA A 22 -2.21 15.55 14.98
CA ALA A 22 -1.51 14.31 14.68
C ALA A 22 -1.56 14.07 13.17
N LYS A 23 -0.42 13.79 12.57
CA LYS A 23 -0.33 13.43 11.16
C LYS A 23 -0.83 11.99 11.00
N ASN A 24 -2.08 11.84 10.54
CA ASN A 24 -2.58 10.54 10.15
C ASN A 24 -1.82 10.04 8.91
N VAL A 25 -1.59 8.75 8.83
CA VAL A 25 -0.85 8.11 7.73
C VAL A 25 -1.83 7.39 6.82
N GLY A 26 -1.85 7.76 5.54
CA GLY A 26 -2.52 7.02 4.48
C GLY A 26 -1.58 5.99 3.87
N ILE A 27 -2.04 4.76 3.67
CA ILE A 27 -1.19 3.69 3.13
C ILE A 27 -1.80 3.15 1.84
N ILE A 28 -1.12 3.38 0.73
CA ILE A 28 -1.43 2.84 -0.59
C ILE A 28 -0.98 1.38 -0.60
N GLY A 29 -1.87 0.46 -0.98
CA GLY A 29 -1.52 -0.95 -1.22
C GLY A 29 -0.74 -1.14 -2.52
N ASP A 30 -0.36 -2.39 -2.79
CA ASP A 30 0.38 -2.79 -3.98
C ASP A 30 -0.39 -2.38 -5.25
N THR A 31 0.18 -1.52 -6.10
CA THR A 31 -0.50 -0.97 -7.28
C THR A 31 -0.18 -1.72 -8.56
N HIS A 32 1.02 -2.29 -8.67
CA HIS A 32 1.49 -3.02 -9.85
C HIS A 32 1.22 -2.28 -11.16
N LEU A 33 1.61 -1.00 -11.24
CA LEU A 33 1.45 -0.22 -12.46
C LEU A 33 2.18 -0.90 -13.64
N PRO A 34 1.57 -0.90 -14.82
CA PRO A 34 0.38 -0.16 -15.26
C PRO A 34 -0.96 -0.90 -15.05
N TYR A 35 -0.96 -2.02 -14.29
CA TYR A 35 -2.09 -2.96 -14.15
C TYR A 35 -2.99 -2.70 -12.93
N CYS A 36 -2.96 -1.46 -12.44
CA CYS A 36 -3.83 -0.99 -11.37
C CYS A 36 -5.27 -0.75 -11.86
N ILE A 37 -6.25 -0.86 -10.96
CA ILE A 37 -7.66 -0.58 -11.26
C ILE A 37 -7.83 0.84 -11.78
N LYS A 38 -8.39 0.93 -13.00
CA LYS A 38 -8.74 2.18 -13.68
C LYS A 38 -10.21 2.53 -13.47
N GLU A 39 -10.53 3.79 -13.71
CA GLU A 39 -11.92 4.25 -13.68
C GLU A 39 -12.77 3.53 -14.73
N THR A 40 -14.00 3.19 -14.34
CA THR A 40 -15.03 2.66 -15.22
C THR A 40 -16.37 3.35 -14.91
N LYS A 41 -17.40 3.07 -15.70
CA LYS A 41 -18.76 3.56 -15.41
C LYS A 41 -19.35 3.04 -14.07
N ASN A 42 -18.76 2.00 -13.48
CA ASN A 42 -19.28 1.33 -12.29
C ASN A 42 -18.48 1.64 -11.03
N HIS A 43 -17.24 2.08 -11.14
CA HIS A 43 -16.38 2.41 -10.00
C HIS A 43 -15.30 3.42 -10.41
N GLN A 44 -14.81 4.16 -9.44
CA GLN A 44 -13.66 5.05 -9.59
C GLN A 44 -12.35 4.27 -9.77
N SER A 45 -11.28 4.96 -10.15
CA SER A 45 -9.93 4.37 -10.16
C SER A 45 -9.44 4.12 -8.73
N TYR A 46 -8.47 3.24 -8.56
CA TYR A 46 -7.84 2.99 -7.27
C TYR A 46 -7.11 4.25 -6.74
N LEU A 47 -6.48 5.03 -7.64
CA LEU A 47 -5.88 6.32 -7.30
C LEU A 47 -6.91 7.26 -6.66
N GLN A 48 -8.06 7.47 -7.33
CA GLN A 48 -9.11 8.34 -6.80
C GLN A 48 -9.68 7.82 -5.48
N PHE A 49 -9.84 6.52 -5.34
CA PHE A 49 -10.28 5.89 -4.09
C PHE A 49 -9.31 6.17 -2.94
N CYS A 50 -7.99 6.04 -3.18
CA CYS A 50 -6.97 6.37 -2.17
C CYS A 50 -7.03 7.86 -1.81
N TYR A 51 -7.10 8.75 -2.83
CA TYR A 51 -7.18 10.19 -2.63
C TYR A 51 -8.37 10.59 -1.74
N ASP A 52 -9.58 10.14 -2.10
CA ASP A 52 -10.80 10.44 -1.34
C ASP A 52 -10.75 9.87 0.08
N THR A 53 -10.14 8.69 0.23
CA THR A 53 -10.00 8.05 1.54
C THR A 53 -9.04 8.85 2.41
N PHE A 54 -7.89 9.23 1.90
CA PHE A 54 -6.88 9.95 2.69
C PHE A 54 -7.31 11.38 3.00
N ASP A 55 -8.02 12.04 2.10
CA ASP A 55 -8.65 13.34 2.38
C ASP A 55 -9.66 13.21 3.52
N ARG A 56 -10.57 12.23 3.45
CA ARG A 56 -11.58 11.98 4.48
C ARG A 56 -10.99 11.74 5.87
N PHE A 57 -9.85 11.07 5.95
CA PHE A 57 -9.15 10.81 7.21
C PHE A 57 -8.09 11.86 7.54
N SER A 58 -7.98 12.93 6.75
CA SER A 58 -7.01 14.01 6.93
C SER A 58 -5.58 13.47 7.08
N CYS A 59 -5.19 12.55 6.20
CA CYS A 59 -3.85 11.98 6.19
C CYS A 59 -2.83 13.02 5.73
N GLY A 60 -1.87 13.34 6.58
CA GLY A 60 -0.79 14.29 6.31
C GLY A 60 0.54 13.62 5.91
N GLU A 61 0.62 12.30 6.06
CA GLU A 61 1.73 11.47 5.59
C GLU A 61 1.18 10.36 4.71
N ILE A 62 1.86 10.07 3.59
CA ILE A 62 1.47 9.01 2.67
C ILE A 62 2.60 8.01 2.52
N ILE A 63 2.25 6.72 2.64
CA ILE A 63 3.14 5.60 2.39
C ILE A 63 2.60 4.75 1.26
N HIS A 64 3.43 4.41 0.30
CA HIS A 64 3.19 3.32 -0.64
C HIS A 64 3.89 2.07 -0.12
N ILE A 65 3.13 1.00 0.10
CA ILE A 65 3.66 -0.19 0.81
C ILE A 65 4.60 -1.05 -0.05
N GLY A 66 4.85 -0.66 -1.29
CA GLY A 66 5.73 -1.34 -2.24
C GLY A 66 4.98 -1.94 -3.41
N ASP A 67 5.74 -2.51 -4.35
CA ASP A 67 5.24 -3.02 -5.62
C ASP A 67 4.40 -1.98 -6.36
N GLU A 68 4.95 -0.76 -6.45
CA GLU A 68 4.37 0.36 -7.18
C GLU A 68 4.25 0.04 -8.68
N CYS A 69 5.24 -0.67 -9.22
CA CYS A 69 5.26 -1.15 -10.60
C CYS A 69 5.39 -2.68 -10.63
N ASP A 70 4.78 -3.32 -11.62
CA ASP A 70 4.72 -4.77 -11.68
C ASP A 70 6.03 -5.40 -12.17
N ASN A 71 6.67 -4.79 -13.18
CA ASN A 71 7.86 -5.34 -13.82
C ASN A 71 7.66 -6.81 -14.26
N ALA A 72 6.46 -7.17 -14.74
CA ALA A 72 6.07 -8.53 -15.11
C ALA A 72 7.04 -9.16 -16.11
N ALA A 73 7.49 -8.37 -17.09
CA ALA A 73 8.46 -8.82 -18.10
C ALA A 73 9.84 -9.19 -17.54
N LEU A 74 10.14 -8.79 -16.29
CA LEU A 74 11.36 -9.16 -15.57
C LEU A 74 11.12 -10.26 -14.55
N SER A 75 9.88 -10.74 -14.43
CA SER A 75 9.49 -11.80 -13.49
C SER A 75 10.13 -13.13 -13.87
N TYR A 76 10.29 -14.00 -12.87
CA TYR A 76 10.68 -15.40 -13.06
C TYR A 76 9.48 -16.31 -13.37
N HIS A 77 8.26 -15.77 -13.39
CA HIS A 77 7.05 -16.48 -13.79
C HIS A 77 6.87 -16.41 -15.31
N GLU A 78 6.21 -17.42 -15.87
CA GLU A 78 5.80 -17.40 -17.28
C GLU A 78 4.84 -16.22 -17.51
N SER A 79 5.12 -15.44 -18.55
CA SER A 79 4.29 -14.33 -18.99
C SER A 79 3.37 -14.79 -20.14
N GLU A 80 2.15 -14.24 -20.18
CA GLU A 80 1.28 -14.43 -21.34
C GLU A 80 1.93 -13.82 -22.62
N LEU A 81 1.71 -14.46 -23.76
CA LEU A 81 2.35 -14.05 -25.03
C LEU A 81 2.01 -12.62 -25.47
N GLU A 82 0.86 -12.10 -25.05
CA GLU A 82 0.37 -10.76 -25.41
C GLU A 82 0.82 -9.67 -24.42
N MET A 83 1.62 -10.02 -23.39
CA MET A 83 2.15 -9.04 -22.45
C MET A 83 3.20 -8.15 -23.12
N PRO A 84 3.26 -6.85 -22.76
CA PRO A 84 4.29 -5.95 -23.26
C PRO A 84 5.69 -6.44 -22.87
N ASN A 85 6.67 -6.12 -23.71
CA ASN A 85 8.07 -6.33 -23.32
C ASN A 85 8.47 -5.34 -22.22
N ALA A 86 9.63 -5.57 -21.59
CA ALA A 86 10.09 -4.79 -20.44
C ALA A 86 10.19 -3.28 -20.71
N VAL A 87 10.54 -2.86 -21.93
CA VAL A 87 10.63 -1.44 -22.30
C VAL A 87 9.25 -0.81 -22.34
N ASN A 88 8.33 -1.43 -23.07
CA ASN A 88 6.96 -0.93 -23.22
C ASN A 88 6.21 -0.94 -21.87
N GLU A 89 6.43 -1.97 -21.05
CA GLU A 89 5.84 -2.04 -19.71
C GLU A 89 6.33 -0.90 -18.83
N ALA A 90 7.64 -0.63 -18.82
CA ALA A 90 8.23 0.45 -18.04
C ALA A 90 7.70 1.83 -18.48
N GLU A 91 7.56 2.06 -19.81
CA GLU A 91 6.99 3.31 -20.32
C GLU A 91 5.51 3.49 -19.93
N LEU A 92 4.72 2.41 -19.97
CA LEU A 92 3.33 2.45 -19.52
C LEU A 92 3.23 2.70 -18.02
N ALA A 93 4.07 2.03 -17.22
CA ALA A 93 4.15 2.22 -15.77
C ALA A 93 4.53 3.66 -15.41
N GLN A 94 5.53 4.25 -16.11
CA GLN A 94 5.94 5.63 -15.91
C GLN A 94 4.79 6.61 -16.12
N ARG A 95 4.03 6.47 -17.22
CA ARG A 95 2.88 7.36 -17.52
C ARG A 95 1.77 7.25 -16.46
N GLU A 96 1.55 6.06 -15.92
CA GLU A 96 0.57 5.90 -14.86
C GLU A 96 1.12 6.47 -13.54
N LEU A 97 2.41 6.28 -13.25
CA LEU A 97 3.05 6.77 -12.02
C LEU A 97 3.06 8.30 -11.94
N GLU A 98 3.18 9.01 -13.07
CA GLU A 98 3.08 10.47 -13.13
C GLU A 98 1.75 11.00 -12.56
N LYS A 99 0.65 10.26 -12.76
CA LYS A 99 -0.66 10.63 -12.17
C LYS A 99 -0.66 10.52 -10.64
N TRP A 100 0.12 9.57 -10.10
CA TRP A 100 0.30 9.41 -8.65
C TRP A 100 1.17 10.53 -8.08
N TYR A 101 2.18 10.99 -8.83
CA TYR A 101 3.00 12.14 -8.44
C TYR A 101 2.18 13.42 -8.34
N ASP A 102 1.26 13.64 -9.31
CA ASP A 102 0.36 14.79 -9.30
C ASP A 102 -0.63 14.74 -8.13
N ALA A 103 -1.16 13.57 -7.82
CA ALA A 103 -2.12 13.38 -6.74
C ALA A 103 -1.48 13.42 -5.34
N PHE A 104 -0.27 12.88 -5.22
CA PHE A 104 0.47 12.76 -3.97
C PHE A 104 1.93 13.22 -4.16
N PRO A 105 2.21 14.53 -3.96
CA PRO A 105 3.55 15.08 -4.20
C PRO A 105 4.64 14.51 -3.30
N ASP A 106 4.28 14.06 -2.09
CA ASP A 106 5.20 13.54 -1.08
C ASP A 106 4.75 12.12 -0.65
N VAL A 107 5.54 11.11 -0.99
CA VAL A 107 5.26 9.70 -0.68
C VAL A 107 6.51 8.95 -0.23
N LYS A 108 6.38 8.22 0.84
CA LYS A 108 7.39 7.28 1.32
C LYS A 108 7.10 5.90 0.75
N VAL A 109 7.97 5.36 -0.10
CA VAL A 109 7.76 4.08 -0.78
C VAL A 109 8.57 2.99 -0.10
N CYS A 110 7.93 1.87 0.26
CA CYS A 110 8.63 0.65 0.67
C CYS A 110 9.10 -0.11 -0.58
N VAL A 111 10.32 -0.62 -0.57
CA VAL A 111 10.80 -1.46 -1.67
C VAL A 111 10.14 -2.83 -1.61
N GLY A 112 9.33 -3.14 -2.61
CA GLY A 112 8.69 -4.44 -2.77
C GLY A 112 9.52 -5.44 -3.57
N ASN A 113 9.01 -6.66 -3.70
CA ASN A 113 9.71 -7.69 -4.45
C ASN A 113 9.62 -7.50 -5.96
N HIS A 114 8.54 -6.90 -6.48
CA HIS A 114 8.43 -6.48 -7.88
C HIS A 114 9.24 -5.22 -8.15
N SER A 115 9.20 -4.23 -7.26
CA SER A 115 10.08 -3.05 -7.33
C SER A 115 11.56 -3.47 -7.45
N ALA A 116 11.97 -4.52 -6.74
CA ALA A 116 13.35 -5.00 -6.71
C ALA A 116 13.75 -5.88 -7.91
N LEU A 117 12.82 -6.28 -8.81
CA LEU A 117 13.12 -7.19 -9.92
C LEU A 117 14.27 -6.71 -10.82
N PRO A 118 14.35 -5.44 -11.26
CA PRO A 118 15.47 -4.97 -12.08
C PRO A 118 16.84 -5.16 -11.40
N PHE A 119 16.90 -4.89 -10.10
CA PHE A 119 18.14 -5.03 -9.32
C PHE A 119 18.51 -6.50 -9.08
N ARG A 120 17.52 -7.36 -8.88
CA ARG A 120 17.71 -8.81 -8.73
C ARG A 120 18.21 -9.44 -10.03
N GLN A 121 17.63 -9.06 -11.17
CA GLN A 121 18.10 -9.50 -12.51
C GLN A 121 19.53 -9.03 -12.76
N ALA A 122 19.84 -7.75 -12.48
CA ALA A 122 21.19 -7.22 -12.61
C ALA A 122 22.19 -7.97 -11.72
N THR A 123 21.81 -8.26 -10.47
CA THR A 123 22.65 -9.05 -9.55
C THR A 123 22.90 -10.46 -10.09
N SER A 124 21.87 -11.12 -10.61
CA SER A 124 21.99 -12.47 -11.21
C SER A 124 22.90 -12.46 -12.44
N ALA A 125 22.93 -11.36 -13.19
CA ALA A 125 23.83 -11.14 -14.32
C ALA A 125 25.24 -10.66 -13.92
N GLY A 126 25.52 -10.50 -12.63
CA GLY A 126 26.83 -10.02 -12.13
C GLY A 126 27.09 -8.53 -12.40
N ILE A 127 26.06 -7.72 -12.63
CA ILE A 127 26.20 -6.29 -12.90
C ILE A 127 26.41 -5.56 -11.57
N PRO A 128 27.55 -4.83 -11.40
CA PRO A 128 27.83 -4.07 -10.19
C PRO A 128 26.80 -2.96 -9.95
N LYS A 129 26.37 -2.77 -8.69
CA LYS A 129 25.40 -1.77 -8.28
C LYS A 129 25.71 -0.35 -8.80
N ARG A 130 26.99 0.01 -8.92
CA ARG A 130 27.44 1.33 -9.43
C ARG A 130 26.95 1.65 -10.84
N TYR A 131 26.54 0.67 -11.63
CA TYR A 131 26.01 0.83 -12.98
C TYR A 131 24.48 0.94 -13.03
N LEU A 132 23.82 0.80 -11.90
CA LEU A 132 22.36 0.85 -11.81
C LEU A 132 21.94 2.23 -11.32
N LYS A 133 20.83 2.71 -11.86
CA LYS A 133 20.15 3.93 -11.38
C LYS A 133 19.46 3.63 -10.04
N THR A 134 19.19 4.67 -9.25
CA THR A 134 18.29 4.57 -8.09
C THR A 134 16.83 4.41 -8.53
N TYR A 135 15.93 4.09 -7.60
CA TYR A 135 14.49 4.02 -7.92
C TYR A 135 13.95 5.36 -8.38
N GLU A 136 14.37 6.44 -7.72
CA GLU A 136 14.00 7.82 -8.07
C GLU A 136 14.43 8.18 -9.50
N GLU A 137 15.64 7.78 -9.89
CA GLU A 137 16.14 8.01 -11.25
C GLU A 137 15.48 7.12 -12.30
N ILE A 138 15.12 5.88 -11.95
CA ILE A 138 14.41 4.95 -12.86
C ILE A 138 13.03 5.52 -13.19
N TRP A 139 12.33 6.00 -12.18
CA TRP A 139 10.94 6.44 -12.29
C TRP A 139 10.78 7.95 -12.45
N ASN A 140 11.87 8.70 -12.72
CA ASN A 140 11.86 10.18 -12.84
C ASN A 140 11.04 10.84 -11.72
N ALA A 141 11.22 10.35 -10.50
CA ALA A 141 10.40 10.72 -9.35
C ALA A 141 10.63 12.16 -8.90
N PRO A 142 9.60 12.88 -8.46
CA PRO A 142 9.77 14.17 -7.81
C PRO A 142 10.47 14.01 -6.46
N LYS A 143 11.05 15.11 -5.93
CA LYS A 143 11.83 15.07 -4.69
C LYS A 143 11.10 14.54 -3.46
N GLY A 144 9.77 14.61 -3.45
CA GLY A 144 8.95 14.12 -2.35
C GLY A 144 8.73 12.61 -2.34
N TRP A 145 9.16 11.90 -3.40
CA TRP A 145 9.06 10.44 -3.47
C TRP A 145 10.41 9.81 -3.12
N GLU A 146 10.44 9.05 -2.03
CA GLU A 146 11.64 8.41 -1.51
C GLU A 146 11.44 6.90 -1.34
N TRP A 147 12.39 6.07 -1.79
CA TRP A 147 12.37 4.60 -1.66
C TRP A 147 13.30 4.12 -0.55
N ARG A 148 12.75 3.34 0.38
CA ARG A 148 13.53 2.61 1.43
C ARG A 148 12.97 1.22 1.61
N MET A 149 13.74 0.35 2.27
CA MET A 149 13.27 -1.00 2.61
C MET A 149 12.08 -0.97 3.56
N ASP A 150 12.08 -0.04 4.49
CA ASP A 150 11.03 0.19 5.48
C ASP A 150 11.01 1.65 5.95
N TRP A 151 9.94 2.01 6.61
CA TRP A 151 9.72 3.30 7.24
C TRP A 151 9.17 3.11 8.66
N GLU A 152 9.52 4.00 9.56
CA GLU A 152 8.94 4.05 10.90
C GLU A 152 8.34 5.43 11.14
N ILE A 153 7.05 5.47 11.50
CA ILE A 153 6.31 6.67 11.87
C ILE A 153 5.47 6.32 13.10
N ASP A 154 5.57 7.14 14.14
CA ASP A 154 4.79 6.97 15.38
C ASP A 154 4.89 5.55 15.98
N ASN A 155 6.11 4.98 15.99
CA ASN A 155 6.38 3.62 16.45
C ASN A 155 5.61 2.52 15.69
N VAL A 156 5.19 2.79 14.46
CA VAL A 156 4.63 1.81 13.53
C VAL A 156 5.64 1.56 12.42
N LEU A 157 5.96 0.30 12.18
CA LEU A 157 6.82 -0.15 11.09
C LEU A 157 5.98 -0.38 9.83
N TYR A 158 6.36 0.26 8.75
CA TYR A 158 5.78 0.09 7.42
C TYR A 158 6.81 -0.61 6.53
N THR A 159 6.47 -1.76 5.98
CA THR A 159 7.35 -2.56 5.14
C THR A 159 6.53 -3.34 4.12
N HIS A 160 7.10 -3.63 2.95
CA HIS A 160 6.34 -4.36 1.93
C HIS A 160 5.81 -5.73 2.42
N GLY A 161 6.59 -6.45 3.22
CA GLY A 161 6.13 -7.71 3.78
C GLY A 161 6.67 -8.97 3.07
N THR A 162 7.64 -8.83 2.17
CA THR A 162 8.32 -9.98 1.55
C THR A 162 8.75 -11.01 2.60
N GLY A 163 8.39 -12.27 2.38
CA GLY A 163 8.62 -13.36 3.33
C GLY A 163 7.55 -13.50 4.42
N SER A 164 6.51 -12.66 4.42
CA SER A 164 5.37 -12.76 5.33
C SER A 164 4.09 -12.89 4.51
N SER A 165 3.61 -14.10 4.34
CA SER A 165 2.43 -14.37 3.53
C SER A 165 1.28 -14.95 4.37
N GLY A 166 0.08 -14.94 3.78
CA GLY A 166 -1.11 -15.53 4.37
C GLY A 166 -1.84 -14.61 5.36
N LEU A 167 -2.97 -15.11 5.86
CA LEU A 167 -3.90 -14.37 6.72
C LEU A 167 -3.25 -13.78 7.98
N SER A 168 -2.28 -14.47 8.54
CA SER A 168 -1.59 -14.06 9.77
C SER A 168 -0.25 -13.35 9.51
N GLY A 169 0.13 -13.07 8.26
CA GLY A 169 1.44 -12.53 7.91
C GLY A 169 1.77 -11.24 8.67
N ALA A 170 0.89 -10.24 8.59
CA ALA A 170 1.05 -8.97 9.29
C ALA A 170 1.11 -9.14 10.81
N ARG A 171 0.19 -9.94 11.37
CA ARG A 171 0.14 -10.26 12.80
C ARG A 171 1.44 -10.89 13.28
N ASN A 172 1.91 -11.93 12.59
CA ASN A 172 3.10 -12.66 13.00
C ASN A 172 4.35 -11.77 12.93
N ARG A 173 4.43 -10.88 11.92
CA ARG A 173 5.52 -9.93 11.80
C ARG A 173 5.50 -8.89 12.92
N ALA A 174 4.33 -8.34 13.26
CA ALA A 174 4.19 -7.42 14.39
C ALA A 174 4.64 -8.07 15.72
N VAL A 175 4.26 -9.33 15.95
CA VAL A 175 4.68 -10.08 17.15
C VAL A 175 6.19 -10.33 17.15
N ALA A 176 6.77 -10.71 16.01
CA ALA A 176 8.21 -10.95 15.88
C ALA A 176 9.03 -9.66 16.10
N ASN A 177 8.56 -8.53 15.55
CA ASN A 177 9.20 -7.23 15.71
C ASN A 177 8.92 -6.59 17.09
N ARG A 178 7.90 -7.08 17.81
CA ARG A 178 7.34 -6.47 19.03
C ARG A 178 6.95 -5.00 18.82
N GLN A 179 6.38 -4.72 17.64
CA GLN A 179 6.04 -3.38 17.19
C GLN A 179 4.84 -3.46 16.25
N SER A 180 3.94 -2.47 16.30
CA SER A 180 2.87 -2.36 15.30
C SER A 180 3.47 -2.35 13.90
N THR A 181 2.93 -3.19 13.02
CA THR A 181 3.53 -3.39 11.68
C THR A 181 2.45 -3.39 10.61
N VAL A 182 2.69 -2.64 9.54
CA VAL A 182 1.85 -2.59 8.33
C VAL A 182 2.58 -3.23 7.17
N ILE A 183 1.89 -4.11 6.44
CA ILE A 183 2.44 -4.79 5.26
C ILE A 183 1.47 -4.77 4.07
N GLY A 184 2.02 -4.92 2.85
CA GLY A 184 1.35 -5.29 1.60
C GLY A 184 1.61 -6.75 1.21
N HIS A 185 2.07 -7.00 0.00
CA HIS A 185 2.57 -8.26 -0.55
C HIS A 185 1.53 -9.39 -0.65
N SER A 186 0.71 -9.57 0.35
CA SER A 186 -0.34 -10.60 0.36
C SER A 186 -1.65 -10.02 -0.19
N HIS A 187 -1.79 -9.98 -1.50
CA HIS A 187 -2.95 -9.37 -2.16
C HIS A 187 -4.29 -9.93 -1.71
N SER A 188 -4.35 -11.18 -1.26
CA SER A 188 -5.60 -11.87 -0.87
C SER A 188 -6.11 -11.50 0.53
N PHE A 189 -5.46 -10.56 1.21
CA PHE A 189 -5.82 -10.20 2.58
C PHE A 189 -5.81 -8.69 2.77
N GLY A 190 -6.80 -8.20 3.49
CA GLY A 190 -6.87 -6.84 3.99
C GLY A 190 -7.53 -6.87 5.37
N GLY A 191 -6.95 -6.14 6.33
CA GLY A 191 -7.50 -6.11 7.68
C GLY A 191 -6.46 -5.87 8.76
N VAL A 192 -6.95 -5.73 9.99
CA VAL A 192 -6.16 -5.41 11.18
C VAL A 192 -6.37 -6.46 12.25
N SER A 193 -5.28 -6.85 12.91
CA SER A 193 -5.31 -7.69 14.11
C SER A 193 -4.59 -6.99 15.24
N TYR A 194 -5.29 -6.74 16.35
CA TYR A 194 -4.70 -6.19 17.56
C TYR A 194 -4.26 -7.30 18.51
N MET A 195 -3.10 -7.13 19.13
CA MET A 195 -2.56 -8.03 20.15
C MET A 195 -2.18 -7.20 21.38
N ALA A 196 -2.74 -7.61 22.53
CA ALA A 196 -2.45 -6.97 23.81
C ALA A 196 -1.56 -7.86 24.67
N SER A 197 -0.59 -7.26 25.34
CA SER A 197 0.22 -7.88 26.39
C SER A 197 -0.01 -7.16 27.73
N ARG A 198 0.73 -7.57 28.75
CA ARG A 198 0.71 -6.85 30.03
C ARG A 198 1.23 -5.41 29.90
N ASN A 199 2.09 -5.15 28.94
CA ASN A 199 2.86 -3.91 28.83
C ASN A 199 2.41 -3.00 27.70
N ASP A 200 1.80 -3.57 26.63
CA ASP A 200 1.52 -2.86 25.39
C ASP A 200 0.31 -3.43 24.62
N ILE A 201 -0.12 -2.67 23.63
CA ILE A 201 -1.01 -3.13 22.55
C ILE A 201 -0.31 -2.79 21.25
N ILE A 202 -0.14 -3.80 20.40
CA ILE A 202 0.38 -3.66 19.04
C ILE A 202 -0.64 -4.16 18.04
N PHE A 203 -0.47 -3.79 16.76
CA PHE A 203 -1.28 -4.35 15.67
C PHE A 203 -0.43 -4.83 14.50
N GLY A 204 -0.98 -5.79 13.76
CA GLY A 204 -0.54 -6.13 12.43
C GLY A 204 -1.63 -5.78 11.43
N MET A 205 -1.33 -4.98 10.40
CA MET A 205 -2.26 -4.60 9.35
C MET A 205 -1.75 -5.05 7.99
N ASN A 206 -2.63 -5.67 7.22
CA ASN A 206 -2.45 -5.93 5.80
C ASN A 206 -3.34 -4.97 5.00
N VAL A 207 -2.76 -4.21 4.07
CA VAL A 207 -3.47 -3.12 3.39
C VAL A 207 -4.15 -3.52 2.09
N GLY A 208 -4.04 -4.82 1.70
CA GLY A 208 -4.57 -5.27 0.42
C GLY A 208 -3.79 -4.68 -0.75
N CYS A 209 -4.45 -4.49 -1.88
CA CYS A 209 -3.84 -4.02 -3.12
C CYS A 209 -4.81 -3.21 -3.98
N GLY A 210 -4.30 -2.65 -5.10
CA GLY A 210 -5.07 -1.93 -6.11
C GLY A 210 -5.06 -2.58 -7.49
N ILE A 211 -4.69 -3.87 -7.60
CA ILE A 211 -4.50 -4.57 -8.87
C ILE A 211 -5.82 -4.81 -9.61
N ASP A 212 -5.81 -4.68 -10.94
CA ASP A 212 -6.91 -5.13 -11.79
C ASP A 212 -6.82 -6.65 -12.02
N VAL A 213 -7.59 -7.39 -11.25
CA VAL A 213 -7.59 -8.87 -11.25
C VAL A 213 -8.02 -9.51 -12.58
N ASP A 214 -8.62 -8.74 -13.47
CA ASP A 214 -9.03 -9.22 -14.79
C ASP A 214 -7.93 -9.04 -15.83
N HIS A 215 -6.88 -8.29 -15.49
CA HIS A 215 -5.77 -8.08 -16.40
C HIS A 215 -4.94 -9.37 -16.58
N MET A 216 -4.41 -9.56 -17.79
CA MET A 216 -3.61 -10.74 -18.16
C MET A 216 -2.37 -10.94 -17.28
N ALA A 217 -1.77 -9.87 -16.77
CA ALA A 217 -0.64 -9.93 -15.86
C ALA A 217 -0.91 -10.83 -14.62
N PHE A 218 -2.19 -10.97 -14.23
CA PHE A 218 -2.61 -11.77 -13.09
C PHE A 218 -3.34 -13.06 -13.47
N SER A 219 -3.19 -13.50 -14.73
CA SER A 219 -3.84 -14.72 -15.26
C SER A 219 -3.48 -15.98 -14.46
N TYR A 220 -2.28 -16.06 -13.91
CA TYR A 220 -1.83 -17.14 -13.06
C TYR A 220 -2.73 -17.36 -11.82
N GLY A 221 -3.37 -16.28 -11.35
CA GLY A 221 -4.28 -16.32 -10.20
C GLY A 221 -5.74 -16.63 -10.53
N LYS A 222 -6.12 -16.77 -11.83
CA LYS A 222 -7.52 -16.95 -12.25
C LYS A 222 -8.19 -18.16 -11.61
N ASN A 223 -7.45 -19.24 -11.43
CA ASN A 223 -7.94 -20.51 -10.88
C ASN A 223 -7.76 -20.60 -9.35
N PHE A 224 -7.17 -19.60 -8.70
CA PHE A 224 -7.02 -19.63 -7.25
C PHE A 224 -8.35 -19.28 -6.57
N PRO A 225 -8.75 -20.03 -5.52
CA PRO A 225 -9.94 -19.72 -4.75
C PRO A 225 -9.83 -18.40 -4.00
N LYS A 226 -8.61 -18.02 -3.62
CA LYS A 226 -8.31 -16.73 -2.99
C LYS A 226 -8.22 -15.65 -4.06
N LYS A 227 -8.98 -14.58 -3.88
CA LYS A 227 -8.96 -13.41 -4.77
C LYS A 227 -8.34 -12.21 -4.06
N PRO A 228 -7.80 -11.25 -4.81
CA PRO A 228 -7.27 -10.04 -4.23
C PRO A 228 -8.31 -9.26 -3.43
N THR A 229 -7.88 -8.71 -2.32
CA THR A 229 -8.65 -7.81 -1.48
C THR A 229 -8.25 -6.39 -1.83
N ILE A 230 -9.17 -5.68 -2.50
CA ILE A 230 -8.90 -4.32 -2.98
C ILE A 230 -9.21 -3.33 -1.88
N GLY A 231 -8.25 -2.47 -1.56
CA GLY A 231 -8.40 -1.49 -0.50
C GLY A 231 -7.09 -0.77 -0.16
N CYS A 232 -7.15 0.07 0.84
CA CYS A 232 -6.00 0.81 1.37
C CYS A 232 -6.03 0.82 2.90
N GLY A 233 -4.97 1.32 3.52
CA GLY A 233 -4.87 1.42 4.97
C GLY A 233 -4.87 2.86 5.46
N VAL A 234 -5.27 3.07 6.71
CA VAL A 234 -5.10 4.33 7.42
C VAL A 234 -4.64 4.04 8.84
N VAL A 235 -3.63 4.78 9.31
CA VAL A 235 -3.18 4.75 10.70
C VAL A 235 -3.40 6.13 11.31
N LEU A 236 -4.07 6.15 12.45
CA LEU A 236 -4.55 7.33 13.14
C LEU A 236 -3.97 7.39 14.56
N ASP A 237 -4.22 8.52 15.22
CA ASP A 237 -3.97 8.69 16.66
C ASP A 237 -2.51 8.37 17.04
N GLU A 238 -1.56 8.90 16.31
CA GLU A 238 -0.13 8.67 16.58
C GLU A 238 0.22 7.18 16.63
N GLY A 239 -0.23 6.42 15.62
CA GLY A 239 0.11 5.00 15.50
C GLY A 239 -0.73 4.04 16.36
N ARG A 240 -1.82 4.50 17.01
CA ARG A 240 -2.62 3.67 17.92
C ARG A 240 -3.79 2.97 17.26
N THR A 241 -4.37 3.59 16.22
CA THR A 241 -5.56 3.09 15.55
C THR A 241 -5.26 2.80 14.09
N ALA A 242 -5.49 1.56 13.67
CA ALA A 242 -5.31 1.13 12.29
C ALA A 242 -6.66 0.73 11.68
N ILE A 243 -6.91 1.13 10.44
CA ILE A 243 -8.15 0.86 9.71
C ILE A 243 -7.79 0.36 8.31
N PHE A 244 -8.29 -0.80 7.93
CA PHE A 244 -8.34 -1.22 6.54
C PHE A 244 -9.63 -0.70 5.91
N VAL A 245 -9.53 -0.02 4.77
CA VAL A 245 -10.68 0.52 4.03
C VAL A 245 -10.83 -0.26 2.74
N PRO A 246 -11.84 -1.14 2.61
CA PRO A 246 -12.08 -1.89 1.39
C PRO A 246 -12.67 -0.98 0.31
N MET A 247 -12.21 -1.15 -0.94
CA MET A 247 -12.75 -0.47 -2.10
C MET A 247 -13.99 -1.21 -2.62
N ASN A 248 -15.07 -0.48 -2.86
CA ASN A 248 -16.27 -1.04 -3.47
C ASN A 248 -16.16 -1.04 -5.00
N LEU A 249 -16.14 -2.23 -5.60
CA LEU A 249 -16.07 -2.42 -7.05
C LEU A 249 -17.46 -2.71 -7.68
N GLY A 250 -18.54 -2.37 -7.01
CA GLY A 250 -19.90 -2.58 -7.49
C GLY A 250 -20.33 -4.07 -7.45
N ALA A 251 -21.19 -4.48 -8.38
CA ALA A 251 -21.83 -5.80 -8.36
C ALA A 251 -20.85 -6.98 -8.43
N LYS A 252 -19.66 -6.79 -9.00
CA LYS A 252 -18.67 -7.87 -9.19
C LYS A 252 -18.08 -8.38 -7.87
N TYR A 253 -17.99 -7.51 -6.87
CA TYR A 253 -17.48 -7.81 -5.52
C TYR A 253 -18.47 -7.37 -4.44
N SER A 254 -19.77 -7.30 -4.76
CA SER A 254 -20.77 -6.88 -3.79
C SER A 254 -20.83 -7.89 -2.65
N TRP A 255 -20.92 -7.37 -1.44
CA TRP A 255 -21.27 -8.17 -0.27
C TRP A 255 -22.61 -8.87 -0.59
N LYS A 256 -22.65 -10.19 -0.52
CA LYS A 256 -23.92 -10.90 -0.60
C LYS A 256 -24.82 -10.37 0.52
N LYS A 257 -25.96 -9.82 0.14
CA LYS A 257 -27.01 -9.42 1.08
C LYS A 257 -27.62 -10.65 1.73
#